data_bdb950708f8e2025f5b175f94896d433
#
_entry.id   bdb950708f8e2025f5b175f94896d433
#
_cell.length_a   1.000
_cell.length_b   1.000
_cell.length_c   1.000
_cell.angle_alpha   90.00
_cell.angle_beta   90.00
_cell.angle_gamma   90.00
#
_symmetry.space_group_name_H-M   'P 1'
#
loop_
_entity.id
_entity.type
_entity.pdbx_description
1 polymer ?
#
loop_
_entity_poly.entity_id
_entity_poly.type
_entity_poly.pdbx_seq_one_letter_code
_entity_poly.pdbx_strand_id
1 'polypeptide(L)'
;MLTTHNVPGLLSHDGGRTFAAILDALDRLGYGVEWQVLNSKDFGVPQSRRRVYIVGYLDDRCRGKILPFTETAGTSLAQIQPGTQGERLYSPTGVSCTLSALAGGFGGRTGLYAVGLPIKEATRKGYKIAYPGDSIDISYYSTNTRRGRVGHKIAHT
;
A
#
# COMPACT_ATOMS: atom_id res chain seq x y z
N MET A 1 7.83 28.51 -12.72
CA MET A 1 7.02 27.57 -11.93
C MET A 1 7.76 27.24 -10.66
N LEU A 2 7.10 27.33 -9.51
CA LEU A 2 7.58 26.96 -8.18
C LEU A 2 6.83 25.69 -7.76
N THR A 3 7.53 24.70 -7.21
CA THR A 3 6.89 23.51 -6.59
C THR A 3 7.50 23.27 -5.22
N THR A 4 6.65 23.03 -4.23
CA THR A 4 7.09 22.63 -2.90
C THR A 4 6.12 21.63 -2.30
N HIS A 5 6.56 20.89 -1.29
CA HIS A 5 5.71 19.97 -0.55
C HIS A 5 5.95 20.04 0.94
N ASN A 6 4.92 19.74 1.72
CA ASN A 6 4.98 19.76 3.18
C ASN A 6 4.10 18.67 3.80
N VAL A 7 4.17 18.50 5.11
CA VAL A 7 3.28 17.59 5.84
C VAL A 7 1.85 18.16 5.92
N PRO A 8 0.80 17.32 5.96
CA PRO A 8 -0.58 17.80 6.03
C PRO A 8 -0.88 18.69 7.25
N GLY A 9 -0.11 18.54 8.34
CA GLY A 9 -0.22 19.40 9.52
C GLY A 9 -0.01 20.89 9.23
N LEU A 10 0.64 21.25 8.11
CA LEU A 10 0.76 22.64 7.67
C LEU A 10 -0.61 23.31 7.49
N LEU A 11 -1.61 22.57 7.00
CA LEU A 11 -2.95 23.12 6.73
C LEU A 11 -3.70 23.53 8.01
N SER A 12 -3.41 22.85 9.12
CA SER A 12 -4.04 23.12 10.43
C SER A 12 -3.11 23.85 11.42
N HIS A 13 -1.84 24.04 11.06
CA HIS A 13 -0.89 24.72 11.92
C HIS A 13 -1.34 26.13 12.25
N ASP A 14 -1.33 26.46 13.54
CA ASP A 14 -1.78 27.75 14.05
C ASP A 14 -3.19 28.14 13.55
N GLY A 15 -4.13 27.18 13.57
CA GLY A 15 -5.49 27.38 13.07
C GLY A 15 -5.57 27.71 11.57
N GLY A 16 -4.59 27.29 10.78
CA GLY A 16 -4.51 27.56 9.33
C GLY A 16 -3.77 28.84 8.97
N ARG A 17 -3.40 29.68 9.95
CA ARG A 17 -2.76 30.98 9.71
C ARG A 17 -1.41 30.85 8.99
N THR A 18 -0.63 29.84 9.33
CA THR A 18 0.67 29.60 8.68
C THR A 18 0.50 29.31 7.20
N PHE A 19 -0.46 28.46 6.84
CA PHE A 19 -0.72 28.15 5.42
C PHE A 19 -1.25 29.36 4.66
N ALA A 20 -2.17 30.12 5.27
CA ALA A 20 -2.70 31.36 4.70
C ALA A 20 -1.58 32.40 4.45
N ALA A 21 -0.62 32.55 5.38
CA ALA A 21 0.52 33.45 5.21
C ALA A 21 1.43 33.04 4.05
N ILE A 22 1.61 31.72 3.81
CA ILE A 22 2.36 31.22 2.65
C ILE A 22 1.64 31.60 1.35
N LEU A 23 0.33 31.39 1.27
CA LEU A 23 -0.47 31.72 0.10
C LEU A 23 -0.45 33.24 -0.18
N ASP A 24 -0.64 34.07 0.85
CA ASP A 24 -0.57 35.53 0.75
C ASP A 24 0.81 36.03 0.27
N ALA A 25 1.88 35.43 0.77
CA ALA A 25 3.23 35.79 0.33
C ALA A 25 3.47 35.43 -1.15
N LEU A 26 2.98 34.30 -1.62
CA LEU A 26 3.08 33.90 -3.02
C LEU A 26 2.23 34.79 -3.93
N ASP A 27 1.02 35.14 -3.49
CA ASP A 27 0.12 36.02 -4.21
C ASP A 27 0.72 37.44 -4.39
N ARG A 28 1.32 38.01 -3.31
CA ARG A 28 2.04 39.29 -3.37
C ARG A 28 3.23 39.29 -4.33
N LEU A 29 3.84 38.11 -4.55
CA LEU A 29 4.91 37.94 -5.53
C LEU A 29 4.37 37.68 -6.95
N GLY A 30 3.06 37.74 -7.16
CA GLY A 30 2.41 37.54 -8.45
C GLY A 30 2.25 36.10 -8.89
N TYR A 31 2.38 35.14 -7.95
CA TYR A 31 2.14 33.74 -8.27
C TYR A 31 0.66 33.39 -8.15
N GLY A 32 0.09 32.77 -9.18
CA GLY A 32 -1.10 31.95 -9.04
C GLY A 32 -0.72 30.65 -8.32
N VAL A 33 -1.53 30.19 -7.37
CA VAL A 33 -1.19 29.04 -6.51
C VAL A 33 -2.30 28.00 -6.57
N GLU A 34 -1.90 26.76 -6.79
CA GLU A 34 -2.75 25.56 -6.64
C GLU A 34 -2.13 24.63 -5.59
N TRP A 35 -2.95 23.90 -4.87
CA TRP A 35 -2.46 22.93 -3.91
C TRP A 35 -3.37 21.72 -3.79
N GLN A 36 -2.79 20.59 -3.45
CA GLN A 36 -3.49 19.32 -3.26
C GLN A 36 -2.79 18.45 -2.22
N VAL A 37 -3.56 17.70 -1.43
CA VAL A 37 -3.03 16.66 -0.55
C VAL A 37 -3.01 15.35 -1.30
N LEU A 38 -1.82 14.80 -1.53
CA LEU A 38 -1.63 13.52 -2.21
C LEU A 38 -1.04 12.49 -1.25
N ASN A 39 -1.35 11.23 -1.49
CA ASN A 39 -0.75 10.11 -0.79
C ASN A 39 -0.04 9.20 -1.81
N SER A 40 1.24 8.91 -1.58
CA SER A 40 2.02 8.06 -2.49
C SER A 40 1.40 6.68 -2.74
N LYS A 41 0.65 6.12 -1.78
CA LYS A 41 -0.03 4.82 -1.95
C LYS A 41 -1.05 4.83 -3.10
N ASP A 42 -1.65 5.99 -3.39
CA ASP A 42 -2.71 6.14 -4.39
C ASP A 42 -2.12 6.24 -5.82
N PHE A 43 -0.77 6.20 -5.92
CA PHE A 43 0.01 6.23 -7.17
C PHE A 43 0.86 4.96 -7.38
N GLY A 44 0.44 3.83 -6.81
CA GLY A 44 1.12 2.54 -7.00
C GLY A 44 2.44 2.39 -6.21
N VAL A 45 2.75 3.30 -5.30
CA VAL A 45 3.94 3.21 -4.45
C VAL A 45 3.59 2.48 -3.15
N PRO A 46 4.36 1.44 -2.74
CA PRO A 46 4.11 0.69 -1.50
C PRO A 46 4.50 1.50 -0.25
N GLN A 47 4.05 2.73 -0.17
CA GLN A 47 4.32 3.63 0.93
C GLN A 47 3.14 4.57 1.15
N SER A 48 2.57 4.58 2.34
CA SER A 48 1.58 5.57 2.71
C SER A 48 2.27 6.84 3.22
N ARG A 49 2.40 7.85 2.34
CA ARG A 49 3.03 9.13 2.65
C ARG A 49 2.16 10.28 2.13
N ARG A 50 1.38 10.86 3.02
CA ARG A 50 0.58 12.04 2.70
C ARG A 50 1.43 13.31 2.74
N ARG A 51 1.28 14.15 1.69
CA ARG A 51 1.94 15.45 1.59
C ARG A 51 1.00 16.47 0.96
N VAL A 52 1.14 17.71 1.39
CA VAL A 52 0.54 18.88 0.70
C VAL A 52 1.52 19.28 -0.39
N TYR A 53 1.09 19.23 -1.63
CA TYR A 53 1.84 19.77 -2.77
C TYR A 53 1.28 21.14 -3.09
N ILE A 54 2.17 22.11 -3.25
CA ILE A 54 1.84 23.51 -3.57
C ILE A 54 2.58 23.84 -4.86
N VAL A 55 1.86 24.31 -5.86
CA VAL A 55 2.39 24.70 -7.16
C VAL A 55 2.09 26.16 -7.41
N GLY A 56 3.15 26.96 -7.60
CA GLY A 56 3.06 28.36 -7.95
C GLY A 56 3.46 28.59 -9.41
N TYR A 57 2.70 29.41 -10.12
CA TYR A 57 2.96 29.79 -11.51
C TYR A 57 2.76 31.29 -11.72
N LEU A 58 3.55 31.91 -12.60
CA LEU A 58 3.44 33.31 -12.97
C LEU A 58 2.57 33.54 -14.21
N ASP A 59 2.21 32.46 -14.92
CA ASP A 59 1.44 32.53 -16.16
C ASP A 59 0.01 32.04 -15.91
N ASP A 60 -0.98 32.92 -16.04
CA ASP A 60 -2.40 32.61 -15.84
C ASP A 60 -2.92 31.47 -16.76
N ARG A 61 -2.23 31.19 -17.88
CA ARG A 61 -2.57 30.08 -18.76
C ARG A 61 -2.40 28.72 -18.09
N CYS A 62 -1.66 28.65 -16.99
CA CYS A 62 -1.46 27.44 -16.20
C CYS A 62 -2.59 27.14 -15.21
N ARG A 63 -3.48 28.11 -14.97
CA ARG A 63 -4.58 27.99 -13.99
C ARG A 63 -5.49 26.81 -14.29
N GLY A 64 -5.68 25.93 -13.30
CA GLY A 64 -6.51 24.74 -13.40
C GLY A 64 -5.99 23.65 -14.33
N LYS A 65 -4.72 23.73 -14.77
CA LYS A 65 -4.12 22.73 -15.69
C LYS A 65 -3.07 21.85 -15.02
N ILE A 66 -2.65 22.19 -13.82
CA ILE A 66 -1.59 21.48 -13.11
C ILE A 66 -2.19 20.54 -12.07
N LEU A 67 -3.20 20.99 -11.33
CA LEU A 67 -3.93 20.21 -10.34
C LEU A 67 -5.45 20.23 -10.69
N PRO A 68 -6.23 19.24 -10.27
CA PRO A 68 -5.84 18.09 -9.44
C PRO A 68 -5.18 16.96 -10.23
N PHE A 69 -4.23 16.28 -9.61
CA PHE A 69 -3.80 14.96 -10.11
C PHE A 69 -4.87 13.94 -9.77
N THR A 70 -5.31 13.18 -10.75
CA THR A 70 -6.17 12.03 -10.54
C THR A 70 -5.34 10.86 -10.00
N GLU A 71 -5.86 10.22 -8.96
CA GLU A 71 -5.26 9.01 -8.43
C GLU A 71 -5.19 7.95 -9.54
N THR A 72 -4.02 7.41 -9.74
CA THR A 72 -3.90 6.24 -10.62
C THR A 72 -4.56 5.09 -9.86
N ALA A 73 -5.53 4.41 -10.46
CA ALA A 73 -6.14 3.22 -9.88
C ALA A 73 -5.07 2.12 -9.75
N GLY A 74 -4.17 2.29 -8.80
CA GLY A 74 -3.23 1.28 -8.38
C GLY A 74 -3.99 0.18 -7.66
N THR A 75 -3.57 -1.06 -7.85
CA THR A 75 -4.11 -2.21 -7.11
C THR A 75 -3.91 -1.93 -5.62
N SER A 76 -4.98 -1.61 -4.91
CA SER A 76 -4.92 -1.29 -3.49
C SER A 76 -4.37 -2.48 -2.69
N LEU A 77 -3.74 -2.19 -1.57
CA LEU A 77 -3.29 -3.21 -0.62
C LEU A 77 -4.50 -4.06 -0.19
N ALA A 78 -4.58 -5.30 -0.66
CA ALA A 78 -5.66 -6.21 -0.32
C ALA A 78 -5.33 -6.96 0.98
N GLN A 79 -5.97 -6.57 2.08
CA GLN A 79 -5.84 -7.25 3.35
C GLN A 79 -6.80 -8.45 3.40
N ILE A 80 -6.26 -9.66 3.61
CA ILE A 80 -7.02 -10.92 3.70
C ILE A 80 -7.51 -11.14 5.13
N GLN A 81 -6.65 -10.89 6.12
CA GLN A 81 -6.96 -11.09 7.52
C GLN A 81 -6.56 -9.85 8.33
N PRO A 82 -7.48 -9.29 9.17
CA PRO A 82 -7.16 -8.21 10.09
C PRO A 82 -6.32 -8.73 11.26
N GLY A 83 -5.63 -7.83 11.95
CA GLY A 83 -4.80 -8.17 13.11
C GLY A 83 -3.97 -6.97 13.56
N THR A 84 -3.09 -7.19 14.53
CA THR A 84 -2.04 -6.23 14.86
C THR A 84 -1.08 -6.07 13.68
N GLN A 85 -0.24 -5.06 13.67
CA GLN A 85 0.59 -4.73 12.50
C GLN A 85 1.46 -5.91 12.01
N GLY A 86 1.95 -6.76 12.91
CA GLY A 86 2.77 -7.93 12.58
C GLY A 86 1.98 -9.19 12.20
N GLU A 87 0.66 -9.19 12.41
CA GLU A 87 -0.20 -10.36 12.20
C GLU A 87 -1.15 -10.21 11.00
N ARG A 88 -1.19 -9.02 10.40
CA ARG A 88 -2.00 -8.77 9.22
C ARG A 88 -1.53 -9.61 8.06
N LEU A 89 -2.47 -10.27 7.40
CA LEU A 89 -2.21 -11.06 6.21
C LEU A 89 -2.68 -10.30 4.96
N TYR A 90 -1.80 -10.14 4.00
CA TYR A 90 -2.04 -9.42 2.75
C TYR A 90 -1.99 -10.34 1.54
N SER A 91 -2.74 -9.99 0.51
CA SER A 91 -2.64 -10.64 -0.80
C SER A 91 -1.35 -10.22 -1.52
N PRO A 92 -0.64 -11.14 -2.17
CA PRO A 92 0.54 -10.81 -2.97
C PRO A 92 0.21 -10.11 -4.30
N THR A 93 -1.09 -10.01 -4.65
CA THR A 93 -1.53 -9.42 -5.93
C THR A 93 -1.72 -7.91 -5.88
N GLY A 94 -1.65 -7.32 -4.67
CA GLY A 94 -1.77 -5.87 -4.47
C GLY A 94 -0.42 -5.17 -4.31
N VAL A 95 -0.48 -3.84 -4.13
CA VAL A 95 0.69 -3.05 -3.72
C VAL A 95 1.14 -3.51 -2.32
N SER A 96 2.44 -3.67 -2.11
CA SER A 96 2.98 -4.10 -0.81
C SER A 96 2.74 -3.04 0.28
N CYS A 97 2.72 -3.43 1.55
CA CYS A 97 2.76 -2.48 2.65
C CYS A 97 4.12 -1.78 2.73
N THR A 98 4.16 -0.62 3.39
CA THR A 98 5.40 0.12 3.62
C THR A 98 6.41 -0.73 4.38
N LEU A 99 7.63 -0.84 3.85
CA LEU A 99 8.74 -1.46 4.56
C LEU A 99 9.18 -0.55 5.71
N SER A 100 9.30 -1.09 6.90
CA SER A 100 9.84 -0.41 8.08
C SER A 100 11.23 -0.93 8.44
N ALA A 101 11.97 -0.20 9.26
CA ALA A 101 13.32 -0.58 9.68
C ALA A 101 13.41 -1.94 10.42
N LEU A 102 12.30 -2.43 10.97
CA LEU A 102 12.19 -3.75 11.61
C LEU A 102 11.24 -4.65 10.80
N ALA A 103 11.32 -4.56 9.47
CA ALA A 103 10.52 -5.34 8.55
C ALA A 103 11.00 -6.79 8.52
N GLY A 104 10.05 -7.71 8.44
CA GLY A 104 10.28 -9.13 8.18
C GLY A 104 9.98 -10.06 9.34
N GLY A 105 9.65 -11.29 9.00
CA GLY A 105 9.35 -12.37 9.93
C GLY A 105 7.99 -12.28 10.62
N PHE A 106 7.63 -13.34 11.32
CA PHE A 106 6.43 -13.42 12.16
C PHE A 106 6.58 -12.44 13.34
N GLY A 107 5.59 -11.57 13.53
CA GLY A 107 5.66 -10.49 14.52
C GLY A 107 6.40 -9.24 14.08
N GLY A 108 6.96 -9.20 12.87
CA GLY A 108 7.57 -8.01 12.27
C GLY A 108 6.54 -6.91 11.98
N ARG A 109 7.01 -5.66 11.79
CA ARG A 109 6.13 -4.49 11.60
C ARG A 109 5.50 -4.34 10.22
N THR A 110 5.76 -5.26 9.30
CA THR A 110 5.28 -5.16 7.90
C THR A 110 4.07 -6.04 7.58
N GLY A 111 3.68 -6.95 8.48
CA GLY A 111 2.67 -7.96 8.20
C GLY A 111 3.19 -9.11 7.32
N LEU A 112 2.31 -10.04 7.01
CA LEU A 112 2.59 -11.26 6.27
C LEU A 112 1.91 -11.22 4.91
N TYR A 113 2.45 -11.96 3.94
CA TYR A 113 1.84 -12.12 2.62
C TYR A 113 1.45 -13.58 2.38
N ALA A 114 0.23 -13.80 1.90
CA ALA A 114 -0.27 -15.12 1.55
C ALA A 114 0.27 -15.56 0.18
N VAL A 115 1.54 -15.90 0.11
CA VAL A 115 2.19 -16.31 -1.16
C VAL A 115 1.90 -17.78 -1.48
N GLY A 116 1.58 -18.58 -0.46
CA GLY A 116 1.30 -20.00 -0.58
C GLY A 116 1.99 -20.79 0.52
N LEU A 117 1.34 -21.85 0.99
CA LEU A 117 1.85 -22.72 2.05
C LEU A 117 2.51 -23.95 1.41
N PRO A 118 3.79 -24.25 1.71
CA PRO A 118 4.41 -25.50 1.28
C PRO A 118 3.85 -26.65 2.10
N ILE A 119 3.03 -27.48 1.49
CA ILE A 119 2.44 -28.67 2.09
C ILE A 119 3.30 -29.88 1.70
N LYS A 120 3.80 -30.60 2.70
CA LYS A 120 4.61 -31.79 2.48
C LYS A 120 3.81 -32.82 1.71
N GLU A 121 4.33 -33.27 0.56
CA GLU A 121 3.64 -34.19 -0.36
C GLU A 121 4.65 -35.06 -1.09
N ALA A 122 4.25 -36.29 -1.45
CA ALA A 122 5.10 -37.22 -2.19
C ALA A 122 5.29 -36.82 -3.65
N THR A 123 5.85 -35.65 -3.88
CA THR A 123 6.27 -35.12 -5.17
C THR A 123 7.78 -35.14 -5.31
N ARG A 124 8.31 -34.97 -6.53
CA ARG A 124 9.77 -34.88 -6.75
C ARG A 124 10.42 -33.76 -5.90
N LYS A 125 9.69 -32.66 -5.59
CA LYS A 125 10.15 -31.55 -4.74
C LYS A 125 9.92 -31.80 -3.25
N GLY A 126 9.21 -32.88 -2.87
CA GLY A 126 8.84 -33.18 -1.50
C GLY A 126 7.68 -32.33 -0.94
N TYR A 127 7.18 -31.39 -1.70
CA TYR A 127 6.06 -30.50 -1.30
C TYR A 127 5.27 -30.00 -2.50
N LYS A 128 4.07 -29.51 -2.25
CA LYS A 128 3.23 -28.73 -3.18
C LYS A 128 2.82 -27.45 -2.49
N ILE A 129 2.74 -26.34 -3.25
CA ILE A 129 2.29 -25.06 -2.72
C ILE A 129 0.77 -25.01 -2.75
N ALA A 130 0.16 -24.77 -1.62
CA ALA A 130 -1.26 -24.43 -1.51
C ALA A 130 -1.43 -22.92 -1.52
N TYR A 131 -2.32 -22.42 -2.36
CA TYR A 131 -2.65 -21.00 -2.48
C TYR A 131 -3.98 -20.68 -1.76
N PRO A 132 -4.29 -19.41 -1.48
CA PRO A 132 -5.57 -19.03 -0.93
C PRO A 132 -6.74 -19.55 -1.79
N GLY A 133 -7.66 -20.26 -1.16
CA GLY A 133 -8.78 -20.93 -1.84
C GLY A 133 -8.55 -22.37 -2.24
N ASP A 134 -7.34 -22.91 -2.03
CA ASP A 134 -7.08 -24.33 -2.17
C ASP A 134 -7.50 -25.10 -0.90
N SER A 135 -8.01 -26.31 -1.08
CA SER A 135 -8.26 -27.25 0.01
C SER A 135 -6.99 -27.98 0.39
N ILE A 136 -6.78 -28.24 1.67
CA ILE A 136 -5.62 -28.96 2.19
C ILE A 136 -6.12 -30.15 3.01
N ASP A 137 -5.68 -31.35 2.64
CA ASP A 137 -5.90 -32.53 3.46
C ASP A 137 -4.95 -32.52 4.68
N ILE A 138 -5.54 -32.26 5.84
CA ILE A 138 -4.84 -32.21 7.14
C ILE A 138 -4.91 -33.52 7.92
N SER A 139 -5.40 -34.62 7.31
CA SER A 139 -5.49 -35.90 7.99
C SER A 139 -4.10 -36.36 8.46
N TYR A 140 -3.97 -36.51 9.77
CA TYR A 140 -2.69 -36.65 10.49
C TYR A 140 -2.14 -38.08 10.52
N TYR A 141 -2.88 -39.05 10.01
CA TYR A 141 -2.59 -40.47 10.24
C TYR A 141 -1.73 -41.14 9.18
N SER A 142 -0.64 -40.50 8.75
CA SER A 142 0.34 -41.25 7.93
C SER A 142 1.73 -40.65 8.09
N THR A 143 2.67 -41.43 8.58
CA THR A 143 4.11 -41.20 8.51
C THR A 143 4.61 -41.11 7.06
N ASN A 144 3.81 -41.57 6.11
CA ASN A 144 4.10 -41.53 4.68
C ASN A 144 3.45 -40.31 4.01
N THR A 145 4.24 -39.45 3.43
CA THR A 145 3.81 -38.35 2.59
C THR A 145 3.09 -38.92 1.37
N ARG A 146 1.77 -38.71 1.26
CA ARG A 146 1.01 -39.10 0.08
C ARG A 146 0.89 -37.93 -0.93
N ARG A 147 0.52 -38.27 -2.18
CA ARG A 147 0.20 -37.25 -3.22
C ARG A 147 -1.23 -36.75 -3.07
N GLY A 148 -1.52 -35.59 -3.61
CA GLY A 148 -2.88 -35.05 -3.68
C GLY A 148 -3.39 -34.38 -2.40
N ARG A 149 -2.51 -33.98 -1.48
CA ARG A 149 -2.89 -33.26 -0.26
C ARG A 149 -3.37 -31.82 -0.51
N VAL A 150 -3.02 -31.25 -1.65
CA VAL A 150 -3.45 -29.92 -2.07
C VAL A 150 -4.40 -30.05 -3.25
N GLY A 151 -5.67 -29.70 -3.06
CA GLY A 151 -6.69 -29.64 -4.10
C GLY A 151 -6.96 -28.20 -4.52
N HIS A 152 -6.79 -27.90 -5.81
CA HIS A 152 -7.05 -26.57 -6.34
C HIS A 152 -8.56 -26.36 -6.49
N LYS A 153 -9.15 -25.45 -5.70
CA LYS A 153 -10.56 -25.05 -5.75
C LYS A 153 -11.59 -26.22 -5.62
N ILE A 154 -11.18 -27.33 -5.08
CA ILE A 154 -12.03 -28.51 -4.88
C ILE A 154 -12.03 -28.82 -3.38
N ALA A 155 -13.23 -28.93 -2.80
CA ALA A 155 -13.36 -29.42 -1.44
C ALA A 155 -12.91 -30.88 -1.41
N HIS A 156 -12.03 -31.25 -0.49
CA HIS A 156 -11.76 -32.65 -0.19
C HIS A 156 -12.99 -33.24 0.51
N THR A 157 -13.58 -34.23 -0.08
CA THR A 157 -14.63 -35.06 0.53
C THR A 157 -14.02 -36.06 1.48
#